data_84cbfc9c175c937689b5cfbd2f431c6e
#
_entry.id   84cbfc9c175c937689b5cfbd2f431c6e
#
_cell.length_a   1.000
_cell.length_b   1.000
_cell.length_c   1.000
_cell.angle_alpha   90.00
_cell.angle_beta   90.00
_cell.angle_gamma   90.00
#
_symmetry.space_group_name_H-M   'P 1'
#
loop_
_entity.id
_entity.type
_entity.pdbx_description
1 polymer ?
#
loop_
_entity_poly.entity_id
_entity_poly.type
_entity_poly.pdbx_seq_one_letter_code
_entity_poly.pdbx_strand_id
1 'polypeptide(L)'
;MFLANVVVIGAQWGDEGKGKITDLLSRSADVVVRYQGGVNAGHTIVVDDRVLKLHLIPSGILYPDTICLIGSGTVVDPKVMLGELDMLIANDIDISGLRLASTAHVTMPYHRLLDQAMEKQRGARRIGTTGRGIGPTYADKSQRSGIRVIDLLDEQRLRDRLEGPLQEKNELLQTIYGVEPLNAEDVIQEYLGYGKRLAPHVVECTQTIHQAARDRKNILFEGAQGTLLDLDHGTYPYVTSSNPVSGGAPPETGLEDVT
;
A
#
# COMPACT_ATOMS: atom_id res chain seq x y z
N MET A 1 -15.29 23.81 5.53
CA MET A 1 -14.13 24.39 6.21
C MET A 1 -13.59 23.34 7.14
N PHE A 2 -12.56 22.59 6.68
CA PHE A 2 -11.86 21.68 7.55
C PHE A 2 -10.79 22.47 8.30
N LEU A 3 -10.67 22.28 9.60
CA LEU A 3 -9.60 22.82 10.44
C LEU A 3 -8.90 21.70 11.21
N ALA A 4 -9.02 20.45 10.76
CA ALA A 4 -8.46 19.31 11.45
C ALA A 4 -8.02 18.22 10.46
N ASN A 5 -7.07 17.43 10.87
CA ASN A 5 -6.69 16.20 10.20
C ASN A 5 -7.81 15.18 10.38
N VAL A 6 -8.36 14.65 9.30
CA VAL A 6 -9.50 13.73 9.32
C VAL A 6 -9.06 12.33 8.93
N VAL A 7 -9.46 11.31 9.69
CA VAL A 7 -9.25 9.90 9.36
C VAL A 7 -10.57 9.26 8.99
N VAL A 8 -10.66 8.70 7.79
CA VAL A 8 -11.81 7.88 7.36
C VAL A 8 -11.48 6.41 7.54
N ILE A 9 -12.22 5.75 8.41
CA ILE A 9 -12.09 4.32 8.69
C ILE A 9 -13.36 3.56 8.37
N GLY A 10 -13.24 2.24 8.12
CA GLY A 10 -14.38 1.32 8.09
C GLY A 10 -14.77 0.91 9.50
N ALA A 11 -16.04 0.98 9.84
CA ALA A 11 -16.53 0.60 11.16
C ALA A 11 -16.70 -0.92 11.34
N GLN A 12 -16.73 -1.67 10.24
CA GLN A 12 -16.97 -3.12 10.24
C GLN A 12 -15.91 -3.87 9.41
N TRP A 13 -16.32 -4.43 8.26
CA TRP A 13 -15.50 -5.35 7.46
C TRP A 13 -14.80 -4.71 6.26
N GLY A 14 -15.03 -3.42 5.98
CA GLY A 14 -14.35 -2.70 4.90
C GLY A 14 -15.22 -2.31 3.71
N ASP A 15 -16.36 -2.96 3.51
CA ASP A 15 -17.25 -2.73 2.36
C ASP A 15 -18.41 -1.77 2.65
N GLU A 16 -18.24 -0.86 3.61
CA GLU A 16 -19.27 0.08 4.06
C GLU A 16 -19.43 1.31 3.15
N GLY A 17 -18.67 1.37 2.05
CA GLY A 17 -18.73 2.49 1.11
C GLY A 17 -17.78 3.65 1.45
N LYS A 18 -16.69 3.39 2.18
CA LYS A 18 -15.64 4.38 2.49
C LYS A 18 -15.18 5.18 1.28
N GLY A 19 -15.00 4.51 0.12
CA GLY A 19 -14.55 5.16 -1.10
C GLY A 19 -15.42 6.35 -1.51
N LYS A 20 -16.75 6.27 -1.34
CA LYS A 20 -17.66 7.39 -1.64
C LYS A 20 -17.50 8.56 -0.67
N ILE A 21 -17.28 8.26 0.61
CA ILE A 21 -17.07 9.29 1.64
C ILE A 21 -15.70 9.93 1.45
N THR A 22 -14.67 9.13 1.19
CA THR A 22 -13.32 9.64 0.91
C THR A 22 -13.31 10.51 -0.33
N ASP A 23 -13.95 10.10 -1.42
CA ASP A 23 -14.08 10.91 -2.63
C ASP A 23 -14.77 12.26 -2.33
N LEU A 24 -15.90 12.23 -1.61
CA LEU A 24 -16.61 13.44 -1.23
C LEU A 24 -15.74 14.41 -0.39
N LEU A 25 -15.00 13.88 0.58
CA LEU A 25 -14.15 14.68 1.47
C LEU A 25 -12.87 15.16 0.74
N SER A 26 -12.38 14.39 -0.24
CA SER A 26 -11.19 14.75 -1.02
C SER A 26 -11.35 16.08 -1.77
N ARG A 27 -12.59 16.47 -2.12
CA ARG A 27 -12.88 17.77 -2.74
C ARG A 27 -12.42 18.97 -1.91
N SER A 28 -12.29 18.79 -0.61
CA SER A 28 -11.90 19.86 0.34
C SER A 28 -10.54 19.56 0.99
N ALA A 29 -9.88 18.48 0.61
CA ALA A 29 -8.58 18.09 1.13
C ALA A 29 -7.46 18.61 0.25
N ASP A 30 -6.42 19.17 0.86
CA ASP A 30 -5.18 19.54 0.16
C ASP A 30 -4.26 18.32 -0.01
N VAL A 31 -4.35 17.36 0.94
CA VAL A 31 -3.55 16.13 0.95
C VAL A 31 -4.44 14.95 1.30
N VAL A 32 -4.38 13.88 0.51
CA VAL A 32 -5.03 12.59 0.82
C VAL A 32 -3.96 11.52 1.01
N VAL A 33 -3.95 10.90 2.18
CA VAL A 33 -2.91 9.94 2.58
C VAL A 33 -3.49 8.55 2.75
N ARG A 34 -3.04 7.60 1.95
CA ARG A 34 -3.24 6.19 2.22
C ARG A 34 -2.20 5.74 3.24
N TYR A 35 -2.60 5.47 4.48
CA TYR A 35 -1.63 5.22 5.55
C TYR A 35 -1.32 3.75 5.79
N GLN A 36 -2.19 2.80 5.38
CA GLN A 36 -2.01 1.37 5.61
C GLN A 36 -2.66 0.49 4.54
N GLY A 37 -2.50 -0.83 4.64
CA GLY A 37 -3.03 -1.80 3.70
C GLY A 37 -2.15 -1.96 2.46
N GLY A 38 -2.72 -2.42 1.40
CA GLY A 38 -2.04 -2.64 0.12
C GLY A 38 -3.05 -2.97 -0.96
N VAL A 39 -2.67 -3.78 -1.92
CA VAL A 39 -3.53 -4.18 -3.04
C VAL A 39 -4.70 -5.10 -2.64
N ASN A 40 -4.79 -5.51 -1.37
CA ASN A 40 -5.96 -6.21 -0.81
C ASN A 40 -7.16 -5.28 -0.59
N ALA A 41 -6.97 -3.97 -0.63
CA ALA A 41 -8.05 -3.00 -0.66
C ALA A 41 -8.47 -2.73 -2.11
N GLY A 42 -9.62 -2.11 -2.29
CA GLY A 42 -10.08 -1.64 -3.57
C GLY A 42 -11.21 -0.63 -3.37
N HIS A 43 -11.16 0.44 -4.11
CA HIS A 43 -12.27 1.38 -4.20
C HIS A 43 -12.57 1.69 -5.66
N THR A 44 -13.82 1.95 -5.91
CA THR A 44 -14.31 2.31 -7.22
C THR A 44 -14.55 3.81 -7.25
N ILE A 45 -13.95 4.48 -8.21
CA ILE A 45 -14.21 5.89 -8.51
C ILE A 45 -14.95 6.00 -9.84
N VAL A 46 -15.78 7.01 -9.96
CA VAL A 46 -16.56 7.27 -11.16
C VAL A 46 -16.16 8.64 -11.70
N VAL A 47 -15.67 8.66 -12.93
CA VAL A 47 -15.30 9.89 -13.66
C VAL A 47 -16.17 9.95 -14.90
N ASP A 48 -17.09 10.91 -14.93
CA ASP A 48 -18.15 10.98 -15.92
C ASP A 48 -18.93 9.63 -15.95
N ASP A 49 -18.96 8.93 -17.10
CA ASP A 49 -19.58 7.62 -17.24
C ASP A 49 -18.60 6.45 -17.11
N ARG A 50 -17.34 6.72 -16.76
CA ARG A 50 -16.29 5.70 -16.63
C ARG A 50 -16.10 5.26 -15.18
N VAL A 51 -16.01 3.95 -15.00
CA VAL A 51 -15.80 3.31 -13.69
C VAL A 51 -14.36 2.85 -13.59
N LEU A 52 -13.58 3.46 -12.71
CA LEU A 52 -12.18 3.12 -12.47
C LEU A 52 -12.04 2.41 -11.12
N LYS A 53 -11.24 1.36 -11.08
CA LYS A 53 -10.94 0.63 -9.85
C LYS A 53 -9.50 0.86 -9.45
N LEU A 54 -9.31 1.43 -8.26
CA LEU A 54 -8.00 1.65 -7.65
C LEU A 54 -7.82 0.76 -6.42
N HIS A 55 -6.60 0.32 -6.18
CA HIS A 55 -6.22 -0.48 -5.02
C HIS A 55 -5.23 0.25 -4.11
N LEU A 56 -4.29 0.97 -4.69
CA LEU A 56 -3.20 1.66 -3.98
C LEU A 56 -3.34 3.18 -4.00
N ILE A 57 -3.66 3.74 -5.16
CA ILE A 57 -3.70 5.20 -5.34
C ILE A 57 -4.89 5.79 -4.59
N PRO A 58 -4.70 6.84 -3.76
CA PRO A 58 -5.79 7.47 -3.01
C PRO A 58 -6.87 8.07 -3.91
N SER A 59 -8.12 8.09 -3.41
CA SER A 59 -9.29 8.62 -4.13
C SER A 59 -9.14 10.08 -4.55
N GLY A 60 -8.34 10.87 -3.83
CA GLY A 60 -8.07 12.28 -4.12
C GLY A 60 -7.41 12.57 -5.46
N ILE A 61 -6.89 11.55 -6.16
CA ILE A 61 -6.20 11.69 -7.45
C ILE A 61 -7.07 12.32 -8.55
N LEU A 62 -8.39 12.32 -8.38
CA LEU A 62 -9.31 12.96 -9.30
C LEU A 62 -9.33 14.49 -9.21
N TYR A 63 -8.73 15.06 -8.16
CA TYR A 63 -8.73 16.49 -7.92
C TYR A 63 -7.34 17.07 -8.19
N PRO A 64 -7.16 17.94 -9.21
CA PRO A 64 -5.85 18.32 -9.75
C PRO A 64 -4.90 18.97 -8.73
N ASP A 65 -5.45 19.71 -7.75
CA ASP A 65 -4.65 20.43 -6.76
C ASP A 65 -4.38 19.60 -5.48
N THR A 66 -4.83 18.35 -5.46
CA THR A 66 -4.69 17.48 -4.29
C THR A 66 -3.41 16.65 -4.37
N ILE A 67 -2.61 16.70 -3.31
CA ILE A 67 -1.47 15.77 -3.14
C ILE A 67 -2.01 14.42 -2.68
N CYS A 68 -1.76 13.37 -3.45
CA CYS A 68 -2.13 11.99 -3.12
C CYS A 68 -0.91 11.21 -2.67
N LEU A 69 -0.81 10.90 -1.39
CA LEU A 69 0.34 10.25 -0.79
C LEU A 69 0.06 8.81 -0.41
N ILE A 70 0.86 7.89 -0.94
CA ILE A 70 0.94 6.50 -0.46
C ILE A 70 1.98 6.47 0.65
N GLY A 71 1.52 6.29 1.89
CA GLY A 71 2.33 6.41 3.10
C GLY A 71 3.19 5.18 3.40
N SER A 72 4.07 5.33 4.38
CA SER A 72 5.06 4.31 4.80
C SER A 72 4.45 3.02 5.35
N GLY A 73 3.22 3.10 5.86
CA GLY A 73 2.49 1.92 6.36
C GLY A 73 1.84 1.08 5.29
N THR A 74 1.77 1.58 4.05
CA THR A 74 1.23 0.82 2.91
C THR A 74 2.28 -0.17 2.39
N VAL A 75 1.83 -1.38 2.02
CA VAL A 75 2.66 -2.33 1.27
C VAL A 75 2.31 -2.24 -0.21
N VAL A 76 3.32 -1.95 -1.02
CA VAL A 76 3.15 -1.55 -2.41
C VAL A 76 3.51 -2.68 -3.36
N ASP A 77 2.59 -3.09 -4.21
CA ASP A 77 2.88 -3.93 -5.36
C ASP A 77 3.18 -3.02 -6.56
N PRO A 78 4.46 -2.91 -7.01
CA PRO A 78 4.84 -1.98 -8.05
C PRO A 78 4.14 -2.24 -9.38
N LYS A 79 3.91 -3.50 -9.71
CA LYS A 79 3.23 -3.88 -10.95
C LYS A 79 1.78 -3.41 -10.97
N VAL A 80 1.06 -3.60 -9.87
CA VAL A 80 -0.32 -3.13 -9.75
C VAL A 80 -0.37 -1.61 -9.76
N MET A 81 0.52 -0.95 -9.02
CA MET A 81 0.59 0.51 -8.97
C MET A 81 0.84 1.11 -10.34
N LEU A 82 1.78 0.57 -11.11
CA LEU A 82 2.05 1.03 -12.47
C LEU A 82 0.88 0.80 -13.41
N GLY A 83 0.15 -0.32 -13.24
CA GLY A 83 -1.09 -0.55 -13.99
C GLY A 83 -2.18 0.47 -13.67
N GLU A 84 -2.29 0.90 -12.41
CA GLU A 84 -3.22 1.98 -12.02
C GLU A 84 -2.78 3.33 -12.62
N LEU A 85 -1.48 3.65 -12.62
CA LEU A 85 -0.95 4.84 -13.27
C LEU A 85 -1.27 4.86 -14.77
N ASP A 86 -0.97 3.77 -15.47
CA ASP A 86 -1.24 3.66 -16.90
C ASP A 86 -2.74 3.84 -17.21
N MET A 87 -3.60 3.26 -16.36
CA MET A 87 -5.06 3.42 -16.47
C MET A 87 -5.50 4.89 -16.25
N LEU A 88 -4.97 5.57 -15.25
CA LEU A 88 -5.30 6.98 -14.97
C LEU A 88 -4.87 7.87 -16.12
N ILE A 89 -3.63 7.71 -16.61
CA ILE A 89 -3.11 8.46 -17.78
C ILE A 89 -3.96 8.21 -19.02
N ALA A 90 -4.34 6.96 -19.30
CA ALA A 90 -5.19 6.62 -20.43
C ALA A 90 -6.61 7.19 -20.34
N ASN A 91 -7.02 7.66 -19.16
CA ASN A 91 -8.29 8.34 -18.91
C ASN A 91 -8.15 9.85 -18.70
N ASP A 92 -7.03 10.44 -19.14
CA ASP A 92 -6.74 11.88 -19.08
C ASP A 92 -6.75 12.45 -17.64
N ILE A 93 -6.44 11.60 -16.62
CA ILE A 93 -6.35 12.04 -15.24
C ILE A 93 -4.91 12.46 -14.95
N ASP A 94 -4.76 13.67 -14.39
CA ASP A 94 -3.47 14.18 -13.96
C ASP A 94 -2.94 13.44 -12.74
N ILE A 95 -1.74 12.89 -12.85
CA ILE A 95 -1.05 12.16 -11.78
C ILE A 95 0.09 12.96 -11.15
N SER A 96 0.23 14.24 -11.51
CA SER A 96 1.33 15.10 -11.03
C SER A 96 1.33 15.29 -9.51
N GLY A 97 0.15 15.19 -8.88
CA GLY A 97 -0.06 15.23 -7.42
C GLY A 97 0.32 13.95 -6.68
N LEU A 98 0.60 12.83 -7.39
CA LEU A 98 0.92 11.56 -6.75
C LEU A 98 2.28 11.56 -6.07
N ARG A 99 2.33 11.05 -4.85
CA ARG A 99 3.55 10.84 -4.05
C ARG A 99 3.56 9.44 -3.47
N LEU A 100 4.76 8.84 -3.42
CA LEU A 100 4.99 7.49 -2.89
C LEU A 100 6.10 7.56 -1.84
N ALA A 101 5.81 7.08 -0.64
CA ALA A 101 6.79 7.06 0.44
C ALA A 101 8.01 6.19 0.07
N SER A 102 9.20 6.76 0.16
CA SER A 102 10.48 6.07 -0.07
C SER A 102 10.66 4.86 0.85
N THR A 103 10.07 4.92 2.04
CA THR A 103 10.16 3.90 3.10
C THR A 103 9.03 2.87 3.07
N ALA A 104 8.02 3.02 2.19
CA ALA A 104 6.98 1.99 2.01
C ALA A 104 7.59 0.66 1.57
N HIS A 105 7.05 -0.44 2.09
CA HIS A 105 7.55 -1.78 1.76
C HIS A 105 6.98 -2.30 0.46
N VAL A 106 7.81 -3.04 -0.28
CA VAL A 106 7.49 -3.58 -1.60
C VAL A 106 7.01 -5.01 -1.48
N THR A 107 5.88 -5.31 -2.09
CA THR A 107 5.42 -6.69 -2.27
C THR A 107 6.22 -7.34 -3.38
N MET A 108 7.13 -8.23 -2.99
CA MET A 108 7.97 -9.01 -3.90
C MET A 108 7.22 -10.24 -4.44
N PRO A 109 7.68 -10.87 -5.54
CA PRO A 109 6.97 -12.00 -6.13
C PRO A 109 6.88 -13.20 -5.18
N TYR A 110 7.92 -13.44 -4.36
CA TYR A 110 7.87 -14.50 -3.35
C TYR A 110 6.80 -14.30 -2.28
N HIS A 111 6.41 -13.06 -1.96
CA HIS A 111 5.32 -12.82 -1.02
C HIS A 111 3.99 -13.37 -1.52
N ARG A 112 3.71 -13.19 -2.82
CA ARG A 112 2.48 -13.73 -3.45
C ARG A 112 2.50 -15.24 -3.49
N LEU A 113 3.65 -15.83 -3.87
CA LEU A 113 3.80 -17.28 -3.89
C LEU A 113 3.62 -17.90 -2.50
N LEU A 114 4.21 -17.29 -1.46
CA LEU A 114 4.07 -17.72 -0.08
C LEU A 114 2.62 -17.62 0.40
N ASP A 115 1.95 -16.50 0.17
CA ASP A 115 0.55 -16.29 0.57
C ASP A 115 -0.36 -17.38 -0.01
N GLN A 116 -0.24 -17.64 -1.31
CA GLN A 116 -1.00 -18.68 -2.02
C GLN A 116 -0.66 -20.10 -1.52
N ALA A 117 0.63 -20.40 -1.32
CA ALA A 117 1.08 -21.69 -0.85
C ALA A 117 0.61 -21.99 0.59
N MET A 118 0.71 -21.00 1.47
CA MET A 118 0.24 -21.10 2.85
C MET A 118 -1.28 -21.31 2.92
N GLU A 119 -2.06 -20.56 2.16
CA GLU A 119 -3.51 -20.75 2.11
C GLU A 119 -3.89 -22.13 1.54
N LYS A 120 -3.18 -22.59 0.51
CA LYS A 120 -3.38 -23.94 -0.04
C LYS A 120 -3.07 -25.03 1.01
N GLN A 121 -1.99 -24.89 1.77
CA GLN A 121 -1.58 -25.84 2.79
C GLN A 121 -2.57 -25.90 3.96
N ARG A 122 -3.15 -24.76 4.35
CA ARG A 122 -4.16 -24.69 5.43
C ARG A 122 -5.44 -25.46 5.13
N GLY A 123 -5.77 -25.67 3.86
CA GLY A 123 -6.95 -26.44 3.45
C GLY A 123 -8.26 -25.89 4.05
N ALA A 124 -8.93 -26.66 4.87
CA ALA A 124 -10.18 -26.24 5.54
C ALA A 124 -9.97 -25.14 6.61
N ARG A 125 -8.74 -24.91 7.07
CA ARG A 125 -8.38 -23.86 8.04
C ARG A 125 -7.88 -22.58 7.39
N ARG A 126 -8.29 -22.30 6.16
CA ARG A 126 -7.93 -21.06 5.44
C ARG A 126 -8.34 -19.83 6.24
N ILE A 127 -7.50 -18.81 6.21
CA ILE A 127 -7.82 -17.47 6.72
C ILE A 127 -8.72 -16.74 5.72
N GLY A 128 -8.60 -17.03 4.43
CA GLY A 128 -9.32 -16.35 3.36
C GLY A 128 -8.57 -15.12 2.88
N THR A 129 -7.24 -15.20 2.78
CA THR A 129 -6.42 -14.11 2.24
C THR A 129 -6.74 -13.84 0.77
N THR A 130 -6.38 -12.66 0.30
CA THR A 130 -6.56 -12.32 -1.12
C THR A 130 -5.53 -13.00 -2.04
N GLY A 131 -4.53 -13.73 -1.49
CA GLY A 131 -3.44 -14.35 -2.23
C GLY A 131 -2.49 -13.34 -2.89
N ARG A 132 -2.51 -12.09 -2.45
CA ARG A 132 -1.74 -10.97 -3.02
C ARG A 132 -0.43 -10.68 -2.27
N GLY A 133 -0.09 -11.48 -1.28
CA GLY A 133 1.19 -11.39 -0.55
C GLY A 133 1.22 -10.32 0.55
N ILE A 134 0.07 -9.78 0.96
CA ILE A 134 0.00 -8.69 1.94
C ILE A 134 0.57 -9.13 3.30
N GLY A 135 0.08 -10.26 3.84
CA GLY A 135 0.56 -10.81 5.11
C GLY A 135 2.07 -11.06 5.12
N PRO A 136 2.61 -11.82 4.16
CA PRO A 136 4.05 -12.04 4.04
C PRO A 136 4.87 -10.75 3.91
N THR A 137 4.37 -9.71 3.19
CA THR A 137 5.08 -8.43 3.09
C THR A 137 5.14 -7.70 4.44
N TYR A 138 4.04 -7.68 5.21
CA TYR A 138 4.04 -7.11 6.57
C TYR A 138 4.91 -7.94 7.55
N ALA A 139 4.98 -9.27 7.38
CA ALA A 139 5.88 -10.11 8.16
C ALA A 139 7.34 -9.71 7.92
N ASP A 140 7.76 -9.54 6.67
CA ASP A 140 9.11 -9.10 6.34
C ASP A 140 9.39 -7.65 6.81
N LYS A 141 8.39 -6.74 6.76
CA LYS A 141 8.49 -5.40 7.36
C LYS A 141 8.84 -5.50 8.84
N SER A 142 8.10 -6.32 9.60
CA SER A 142 8.29 -6.49 11.04
C SER A 142 9.59 -7.24 11.38
N GLN A 143 9.98 -8.21 10.55
CA GLN A 143 11.23 -8.96 10.66
C GLN A 143 12.45 -8.12 10.24
N ARG A 144 12.25 -6.97 9.59
CA ARG A 144 13.28 -6.05 9.09
C ARG A 144 14.11 -6.61 7.94
N SER A 145 13.56 -7.56 7.20
CA SER A 145 14.10 -8.15 5.98
C SER A 145 13.43 -7.62 4.70
N GLY A 146 12.38 -6.79 4.84
CA GLY A 146 11.60 -6.29 3.72
C GLY A 146 12.37 -5.31 2.81
N ILE A 147 12.05 -5.34 1.54
CA ILE A 147 12.53 -4.41 0.52
C ILE A 147 11.66 -3.15 0.55
N ARG A 148 12.27 -1.97 0.50
CA ARG A 148 11.57 -0.68 0.46
C ARG A 148 11.58 -0.08 -0.94
N VAL A 149 10.69 0.86 -1.20
CA VAL A 149 10.61 1.57 -2.49
C VAL A 149 11.94 2.22 -2.87
N ILE A 150 12.64 2.82 -1.90
CA ILE A 150 13.95 3.45 -2.14
C ILE A 150 15.00 2.46 -2.63
N ASP A 151 14.88 1.17 -2.29
CA ASP A 151 15.84 0.15 -2.71
C ASP A 151 15.69 -0.18 -4.19
N LEU A 152 14.53 0.07 -4.79
CA LEU A 152 14.30 -0.12 -6.23
C LEU A 152 14.96 0.95 -7.10
N LEU A 153 15.45 2.04 -6.51
CA LEU A 153 16.05 3.17 -7.25
C LEU A 153 17.55 3.02 -7.46
N ASP A 154 18.17 2.02 -6.82
CA ASP A 154 19.60 1.77 -6.88
C ASP A 154 19.85 0.26 -7.03
N GLU A 155 20.53 -0.14 -8.10
CA GLU A 155 20.77 -1.56 -8.43
C GLU A 155 21.59 -2.26 -7.35
N GLN A 156 22.68 -1.65 -6.88
CA GLN A 156 23.54 -2.29 -5.89
C GLN A 156 22.79 -2.49 -4.57
N ARG A 157 22.05 -1.47 -4.15
CA ARG A 157 21.21 -1.54 -2.95
C ARG A 157 20.15 -2.63 -3.06
N LEU A 158 19.46 -2.73 -4.21
CA LEU A 158 18.46 -3.77 -4.42
C LEU A 158 19.07 -5.17 -4.36
N ARG A 159 20.24 -5.37 -5.00
CA ARG A 159 20.97 -6.65 -4.95
C ARG A 159 21.33 -7.04 -3.52
N ASP A 160 21.97 -6.14 -2.79
CA ASP A 160 22.42 -6.38 -1.42
C ASP A 160 21.23 -6.69 -0.47
N ARG A 161 20.12 -5.98 -0.65
CA ARG A 161 18.91 -6.17 0.18
C ARG A 161 18.13 -7.43 -0.17
N LEU A 162 18.14 -7.86 -1.41
CA LEU A 162 17.34 -8.98 -1.91
C LEU A 162 18.02 -10.34 -1.69
N GLU A 163 19.36 -10.40 -1.70
CA GLU A 163 20.12 -11.65 -1.70
C GLU A 163 19.68 -12.62 -0.58
N GLY A 164 19.79 -12.20 0.66
CA GLY A 164 19.42 -13.02 1.83
C GLY A 164 17.95 -13.40 1.87
N PRO A 165 17.02 -12.41 1.81
CA PRO A 165 15.58 -12.69 1.81
C PRO A 165 15.14 -13.60 0.66
N LEU A 166 15.64 -13.40 -0.55
CA LEU A 166 15.25 -14.24 -1.68
C LEU A 166 15.75 -15.68 -1.52
N GLN A 167 16.99 -15.86 -1.03
CA GLN A 167 17.52 -17.20 -0.75
C GLN A 167 16.66 -17.93 0.28
N GLU A 168 16.36 -17.29 1.42
CA GLU A 168 15.50 -17.84 2.49
C GLU A 168 14.11 -18.22 1.97
N LYS A 169 13.46 -17.30 1.20
CA LYS A 169 12.11 -17.55 0.69
C LYS A 169 12.09 -18.62 -0.40
N ASN A 170 13.12 -18.70 -1.25
CA ASN A 170 13.26 -19.77 -2.25
C ASN A 170 13.43 -21.14 -1.59
N GLU A 171 14.26 -21.25 -0.54
CA GLU A 171 14.41 -22.47 0.23
C GLU A 171 13.08 -22.92 0.85
N LEU A 172 12.34 -21.98 1.48
CA LEU A 172 11.03 -22.24 2.05
C LEU A 172 10.00 -22.68 0.99
N LEU A 173 9.93 -21.98 -0.14
CA LEU A 173 9.04 -22.29 -1.25
C LEU A 173 9.31 -23.69 -1.81
N GLN A 174 10.58 -24.04 -2.03
CA GLN A 174 10.97 -25.31 -2.61
C GLN A 174 10.79 -26.47 -1.63
N THR A 175 11.31 -26.34 -0.39
CA THR A 175 11.38 -27.48 0.55
C THR A 175 10.05 -27.76 1.26
N ILE A 176 9.27 -26.71 1.57
CA ILE A 176 8.03 -26.86 2.33
C ILE A 176 6.81 -26.91 1.41
N TYR A 177 6.82 -26.10 0.34
CA TYR A 177 5.62 -25.92 -0.50
C TYR A 177 5.73 -26.59 -1.88
N GLY A 178 6.91 -27.07 -2.29
CA GLY A 178 7.11 -27.69 -3.60
C GLY A 178 6.90 -26.71 -4.76
N VAL A 179 7.19 -25.42 -4.54
CA VAL A 179 7.09 -24.34 -5.53
C VAL A 179 8.47 -24.06 -6.07
N GLU A 180 8.57 -23.89 -7.40
CA GLU A 180 9.83 -23.58 -8.06
C GLU A 180 10.45 -22.26 -7.53
N PRO A 181 11.78 -22.25 -7.31
CA PRO A 181 12.47 -21.06 -6.83
C PRO A 181 12.49 -19.96 -7.89
N LEU A 182 12.47 -18.71 -7.42
CA LEU A 182 12.59 -17.54 -8.28
C LEU A 182 14.06 -17.30 -8.67
N ASN A 183 14.28 -16.93 -9.93
CA ASN A 183 15.59 -16.48 -10.38
C ASN A 183 15.89 -15.06 -9.87
N ALA A 184 17.03 -14.86 -9.24
CA ALA A 184 17.40 -13.59 -8.62
C ALA A 184 17.54 -12.47 -9.66
N GLU A 185 18.20 -12.76 -10.79
CA GLU A 185 18.44 -11.75 -11.82
C GLU A 185 17.16 -11.29 -12.48
N ASP A 186 16.23 -12.21 -12.76
CA ASP A 186 14.93 -11.87 -13.34
C ASP A 186 14.14 -10.95 -12.40
N VAL A 187 14.14 -11.25 -11.08
CA VAL A 187 13.48 -10.40 -10.07
C VAL A 187 14.13 -9.03 -10.01
N ILE A 188 15.46 -8.94 -9.99
CA ILE A 188 16.20 -7.68 -9.93
C ILE A 188 15.87 -6.82 -11.14
N GLN A 189 15.98 -7.36 -12.36
CA GLN A 189 15.73 -6.59 -13.58
C GLN A 189 14.28 -6.11 -13.68
N GLU A 190 13.32 -6.96 -13.32
CA GLU A 190 11.92 -6.56 -13.29
C GLU A 190 11.68 -5.39 -12.31
N TYR A 191 12.19 -5.50 -11.08
CA TYR A 191 11.94 -4.51 -10.03
C TYR A 191 12.73 -3.21 -10.22
N LEU A 192 13.92 -3.26 -10.81
CA LEU A 192 14.62 -2.04 -11.27
C LEU A 192 13.84 -1.32 -12.37
N GLY A 193 13.22 -2.08 -13.28
CA GLY A 193 12.32 -1.53 -14.29
C GLY A 193 11.15 -0.77 -13.67
N TYR A 194 10.54 -1.34 -12.64
CA TYR A 194 9.48 -0.67 -11.86
C TYR A 194 10.00 0.56 -11.13
N GLY A 195 11.16 0.46 -10.48
CA GLY A 195 11.80 1.56 -9.77
C GLY A 195 12.03 2.78 -10.66
N LYS A 196 12.55 2.59 -11.88
CA LYS A 196 12.74 3.68 -12.86
C LYS A 196 11.44 4.42 -13.17
N ARG A 197 10.34 3.72 -13.31
CA ARG A 197 9.03 4.33 -13.59
C ARG A 197 8.44 5.04 -12.37
N LEU A 198 8.66 4.51 -11.17
CA LEU A 198 8.14 5.05 -9.92
C LEU A 198 8.97 6.22 -9.38
N ALA A 199 10.25 6.32 -9.76
CA ALA A 199 11.20 7.33 -9.26
C ALA A 199 10.66 8.76 -9.21
N PRO A 200 9.93 9.28 -10.23
CA PRO A 200 9.40 10.65 -10.20
C PRO A 200 8.41 10.93 -9.07
N HIS A 201 7.79 9.89 -8.53
CA HIS A 201 6.78 10.00 -7.47
C HIS A 201 7.33 9.78 -6.06
N VAL A 202 8.58 9.30 -5.94
CA VAL A 202 9.15 8.89 -4.64
C VAL A 202 9.57 10.11 -3.83
N VAL A 203 9.09 10.17 -2.57
CA VAL A 203 9.33 11.29 -1.65
C VAL A 203 9.63 10.78 -0.24
N GLU A 204 10.16 11.68 0.62
CA GLU A 204 10.18 11.49 2.06
C GLU A 204 8.79 11.83 2.66
N CYS A 205 8.07 10.79 3.03
CA CYS A 205 6.66 10.89 3.44
C CYS A 205 6.45 11.80 4.65
N THR A 206 7.24 11.60 5.70
CA THR A 206 7.13 12.35 6.97
C THR A 206 7.32 13.84 6.74
N GLN A 207 8.32 14.22 5.95
CA GLN A 207 8.54 15.63 5.58
C GLN A 207 7.35 16.23 4.85
N THR A 208 6.79 15.51 3.89
CA THR A 208 5.63 15.96 3.10
C THR A 208 4.42 16.24 4.00
N ILE A 209 4.12 15.31 4.91
CA ILE A 209 2.98 15.42 5.81
C ILE A 209 3.20 16.53 6.84
N HIS A 210 4.38 16.61 7.46
CA HIS A 210 4.70 17.66 8.43
C HIS A 210 4.71 19.05 7.80
N GLN A 211 5.17 19.17 6.54
CA GLN A 211 5.08 20.45 5.83
C GLN A 211 3.63 20.85 5.60
N ALA A 212 2.79 19.93 5.14
CA ALA A 212 1.35 20.18 4.95
C ALA A 212 0.68 20.61 6.27
N ALA A 213 1.00 19.95 7.38
CA ALA A 213 0.46 20.31 8.70
C ALA A 213 0.91 21.71 9.16
N ARG A 214 2.20 22.06 8.99
CA ARG A 214 2.71 23.42 9.28
C ARG A 214 2.04 24.49 8.45
N ASP A 215 1.76 24.17 7.19
CA ASP A 215 1.10 25.08 6.25
C ASP A 215 -0.43 25.12 6.46
N ARG A 216 -0.93 24.46 7.52
CA ARG A 216 -2.36 24.37 7.88
C ARG A 216 -3.24 23.84 6.75
N LYS A 217 -2.70 22.89 5.99
CA LYS A 217 -3.41 22.19 4.94
C LYS A 217 -4.39 21.18 5.52
N ASN A 218 -5.50 20.94 4.83
CA ASN A 218 -6.47 19.92 5.19
C ASN A 218 -5.92 18.54 4.77
N ILE A 219 -5.64 17.69 5.76
CA ILE A 219 -5.11 16.34 5.51
C ILE A 219 -6.20 15.31 5.77
N LEU A 220 -6.50 14.51 4.76
CA LEU A 220 -7.44 13.40 4.82
C LEU A 220 -6.66 12.07 4.82
N PHE A 221 -6.79 11.29 5.89
CA PHE A 221 -6.23 9.95 5.96
C PHE A 221 -7.28 8.93 5.50
N GLU A 222 -6.98 8.27 4.40
CA GLU A 222 -7.81 7.25 3.80
C GLU A 222 -7.43 5.86 4.32
N GLY A 223 -8.29 5.28 5.18
CA GLY A 223 -8.13 3.92 5.67
C GLY A 223 -8.59 2.87 4.66
N ALA A 224 -7.94 1.72 4.72
CA ALA A 224 -8.36 0.51 4.00
C ALA A 224 -9.01 -0.48 4.98
N GLN A 225 -9.77 -1.44 4.47
CA GLN A 225 -10.47 -2.46 5.26
C GLN A 225 -11.43 -1.83 6.29
N GLY A 226 -11.56 -2.42 7.48
CA GLY A 226 -12.41 -1.94 8.56
C GLY A 226 -11.97 -2.45 9.92
N THR A 227 -12.50 -1.87 10.99
CA THR A 227 -12.10 -2.09 12.39
C THR A 227 -12.15 -3.56 12.81
N LEU A 228 -13.13 -4.33 12.34
CA LEU A 228 -13.23 -5.77 12.65
C LEU A 228 -12.14 -6.61 11.96
N LEU A 229 -11.41 -6.05 11.01
CA LEU A 229 -10.24 -6.66 10.37
C LEU A 229 -8.91 -6.19 10.96
N ASP A 230 -8.93 -5.36 12.00
CA ASP A 230 -7.70 -4.89 12.66
C ASP A 230 -6.91 -6.05 13.27
N LEU A 231 -5.57 -6.01 13.10
CA LEU A 231 -4.68 -7.09 13.55
C LEU A 231 -4.76 -7.33 15.05
N ASP A 232 -4.90 -6.27 15.85
CA ASP A 232 -4.89 -6.32 17.31
C ASP A 232 -6.29 -6.32 17.93
N HIS A 233 -7.22 -5.59 17.31
CA HIS A 233 -8.56 -5.34 17.86
C HIS A 233 -9.69 -6.07 17.11
N GLY A 234 -9.37 -6.72 15.99
CA GLY A 234 -10.34 -7.39 15.14
C GLY A 234 -10.65 -8.82 15.54
N THR A 235 -11.29 -9.54 14.63
CA THR A 235 -11.73 -10.94 14.81
C THR A 235 -10.62 -11.94 14.49
N TYR A 236 -9.50 -11.85 15.19
CA TYR A 236 -8.35 -12.75 15.00
C TYR A 236 -8.76 -14.23 15.03
N PRO A 237 -8.26 -15.09 14.12
CA PRO A 237 -7.21 -14.83 13.12
C PRO A 237 -7.73 -14.31 11.76
N TYR A 238 -9.01 -14.03 11.61
CA TYR A 238 -9.65 -13.56 10.38
C TYR A 238 -9.56 -12.04 10.26
N VAL A 239 -8.33 -11.55 10.15
CA VAL A 239 -7.96 -10.12 10.15
C VAL A 239 -7.00 -9.80 9.01
N THR A 240 -6.78 -8.51 8.72
CA THR A 240 -5.66 -8.06 7.88
C THR A 240 -4.37 -8.01 8.69
N SER A 241 -3.24 -7.81 8.03
CA SER A 241 -1.92 -7.73 8.68
C SER A 241 -1.50 -6.30 9.00
N SER A 242 -2.47 -5.40 9.14
CA SER A 242 -2.26 -3.98 9.47
C SER A 242 -3.34 -3.45 10.42
N ASN A 243 -3.19 -2.20 10.86
CA ASN A 243 -4.13 -1.56 11.78
C ASN A 243 -5.00 -0.53 11.04
N PRO A 244 -6.21 -0.93 10.56
CA PRO A 244 -7.14 -0.02 9.87
C PRO A 244 -7.87 0.96 10.79
N VAL A 245 -7.71 0.86 12.10
CA VAL A 245 -8.25 1.83 13.08
C VAL A 245 -7.55 3.19 12.97
N SER A 246 -8.19 4.26 13.44
CA SER A 246 -7.62 5.62 13.35
C SER A 246 -6.26 5.75 14.05
N GLY A 247 -6.07 5.02 15.15
CA GLY A 247 -4.79 4.95 15.86
C GLY A 247 -3.62 4.37 15.05
N GLY A 248 -3.88 3.74 13.89
CA GLY A 248 -2.82 3.32 12.96
C GLY A 248 -2.23 4.44 12.11
N ALA A 249 -2.92 5.57 11.95
CA ALA A 249 -2.44 6.67 11.11
C ALA A 249 -1.19 7.39 11.67
N PRO A 250 -1.10 7.77 12.96
CA PRO A 250 0.07 8.45 13.51
C PRO A 250 1.40 7.70 13.31
N PRO A 251 1.57 6.44 13.72
CA PRO A 251 2.85 5.74 13.58
C PRO A 251 3.27 5.53 12.12
N GLU A 252 2.31 5.42 11.20
CA GLU A 252 2.60 5.16 9.79
C GLU A 252 2.84 6.45 8.97
N THR A 253 2.59 7.61 9.55
CA THR A 253 2.74 8.91 8.89
C THR A 253 3.66 9.87 9.63
N GLY A 254 3.97 9.61 10.91
CA GLY A 254 4.79 10.45 11.77
C GLY A 254 4.08 11.72 12.26
N LEU A 255 2.76 11.85 12.07
CA LEU A 255 1.98 12.98 12.56
C LEU A 255 1.31 12.62 13.88
N GLU A 256 1.66 13.31 14.97
CA GLU A 256 1.17 12.99 16.33
C GLU A 256 -0.26 13.48 16.57
N ASP A 257 -0.64 14.64 16.03
CA ASP A 257 -1.96 15.25 16.22
C ASP A 257 -2.93 14.88 15.10
N VAL A 258 -3.51 13.68 15.18
CA VAL A 258 -4.61 13.24 14.33
C VAL A 258 -5.88 13.16 15.18
N THR A 259 -6.82 14.05 14.96
CA THR A 259 -8.12 14.08 15.66
C THR A 259 -9.23 13.50 14.79
#